data_180ba8c8a90bc608f9980ceb309c8661
#
_entry.id   180ba8c8a90bc608f9980ceb309c8661
#
_cell.length_a   1.000
_cell.length_b   1.000
_cell.length_c   1.000
_cell.angle_alpha   90.00
_cell.angle_beta   90.00
_cell.angle_gamma   90.00
#
_symmetry.space_group_name_H-M   'P 1'
#
loop_
_entity.id
_entity.type
_entity.pdbx_description
1 polymer ?
#
loop_
_entity_poly.entity_id
_entity_poly.type
_entity_poly.pdbx_seq_one_letter_code
_entity_poly.pdbx_strand_id
1 'polypeptide(L)'
;MNNSLNIPKSGALDFLSLGALVHRLDPGIIPFRKATHCDIHVSGGEFNVSANLADCFRLNTGVATAMVDYPIGELIVERVRAMGVKPIYRKFKHDGVRGPNMATVYSDRGQGVRAPVVFYNRSNEAAGQLKPGDFNWAEIFGAGVRWFHSGGIFAALSETTGELIVEAM
;
A
#
# COMPACT_ATOMS: atom_id res chain seq x y z
N MET A 1 -26.99 -25.35 4.75
CA MET A 1 -25.70 -25.04 5.40
C MET A 1 -25.62 -23.52 5.51
N ASN A 2 -25.59 -22.97 6.73
CA ASN A 2 -25.44 -21.52 6.91
C ASN A 2 -23.99 -21.13 6.59
N ASN A 3 -23.74 -20.65 5.39
CA ASN A 3 -22.43 -20.11 4.95
C ASN A 3 -22.24 -18.66 5.39
N SER A 4 -22.66 -18.28 6.59
CA SER A 4 -22.37 -16.95 7.12
C SER A 4 -20.91 -16.90 7.56
N LEU A 5 -20.14 -15.94 7.00
CA LEU A 5 -18.81 -15.62 7.49
C LEU A 5 -18.88 -15.27 8.98
N ASN A 6 -18.06 -15.93 9.79
CA ASN A 6 -17.98 -15.64 11.23
C ASN A 6 -16.99 -14.48 11.45
N ILE A 7 -17.46 -13.24 11.30
CA ILE A 7 -16.64 -12.04 11.52
C ILE A 7 -16.70 -11.68 13.01
N PRO A 8 -15.55 -11.55 13.72
CA PRO A 8 -15.53 -11.10 15.11
C PRO A 8 -16.23 -9.75 15.28
N LYS A 9 -16.97 -9.59 16.38
CA LYS A 9 -17.73 -8.35 16.64
C LYS A 9 -16.84 -7.19 17.07
N SER A 10 -15.66 -7.46 17.64
CA SER A 10 -14.71 -6.46 18.15
C SER A 10 -13.28 -6.90 17.88
N GLY A 11 -12.36 -5.94 17.87
CA GLY A 11 -10.92 -6.13 17.72
C GLY A 11 -10.19 -4.79 17.78
N ALA A 12 -8.89 -4.81 17.90
CA ALA A 12 -8.06 -3.60 17.84
C ALA A 12 -8.09 -2.97 16.44
N LEU A 13 -8.31 -3.79 15.40
CA LEU A 13 -8.52 -3.34 14.02
C LEU A 13 -9.79 -3.96 13.45
N ASP A 14 -10.62 -3.14 12.81
CA ASP A 14 -11.75 -3.60 12.01
C ASP A 14 -11.28 -4.21 10.69
N PHE A 15 -10.19 -3.66 10.15
CA PHE A 15 -9.64 -4.06 8.86
C PHE A 15 -8.13 -3.92 8.84
N LEU A 16 -7.43 -4.94 8.37
CA LEU A 16 -5.99 -4.92 8.11
C LEU A 16 -5.73 -5.31 6.67
N SER A 17 -5.03 -4.46 5.93
CA SER A 17 -4.53 -4.82 4.61
C SER A 17 -3.05 -5.18 4.63
N LEU A 18 -2.66 -6.13 3.77
CA LEU A 18 -1.28 -6.43 3.42
C LEU A 18 -1.08 -6.10 1.94
N GLY A 19 -0.20 -5.15 1.63
CA GLY A 19 -0.03 -4.71 0.25
C GLY A 19 1.13 -3.74 0.04
N ALA A 20 1.24 -3.23 -1.19
CA ALA A 20 2.26 -2.27 -1.58
C ALA A 20 1.73 -0.83 -1.50
N LEU A 21 2.52 0.07 -0.92
CA LEU A 21 2.33 1.51 -1.04
C LEU A 21 3.15 2.05 -2.22
N VAL A 22 2.55 2.98 -2.93
CA VAL A 22 3.18 3.65 -4.08
C VAL A 22 2.98 5.16 -3.98
N HIS A 23 3.91 5.94 -4.52
CA HIS A 23 3.68 7.36 -4.78
C HIS A 23 3.36 7.56 -6.25
N ARG A 24 2.30 8.33 -6.51
CA ARG A 24 1.83 8.65 -7.86
C ARG A 24 2.19 10.09 -8.21
N LEU A 25 2.80 10.26 -9.36
CA LEU A 25 3.07 11.56 -9.96
C LEU A 25 1.98 11.87 -10.99
N ASP A 26 1.25 12.96 -10.77
CA ASP A 26 0.12 13.40 -11.58
C ASP A 26 0.36 14.81 -12.12
N PRO A 27 0.67 14.99 -13.41
CA PRO A 27 0.81 16.29 -14.05
C PRO A 27 -0.55 16.92 -14.42
N GLY A 28 -1.67 16.34 -13.96
CA GLY A 28 -3.00 16.77 -14.32
C GLY A 28 -3.33 16.43 -15.77
N ILE A 29 -3.82 17.43 -16.50
CA ILE A 29 -4.17 17.29 -17.93
C ILE A 29 -2.98 17.48 -18.88
N ILE A 30 -1.82 17.89 -18.35
CA ILE A 30 -0.61 18.11 -19.15
C ILE A 30 0.06 16.75 -19.41
N PRO A 31 0.37 16.39 -20.67
CA PRO A 31 1.06 15.14 -20.94
C PRO A 31 2.48 15.17 -20.38
N PHE A 32 3.00 14.03 -19.88
CA PHE A 32 4.32 13.94 -19.25
C PHE A 32 5.44 14.56 -20.06
N ARG A 33 5.44 14.43 -21.39
CA ARG A 33 6.46 15.03 -22.28
C ARG A 33 6.52 16.56 -22.25
N LYS A 34 5.52 17.22 -21.63
CA LYS A 34 5.43 18.69 -21.50
C LYS A 34 5.29 19.12 -20.03
N ALA A 35 5.24 18.16 -19.10
CA ALA A 35 5.07 18.44 -17.70
C ALA A 35 6.33 19.06 -17.09
N THR A 36 6.17 20.12 -16.31
CA THR A 36 7.25 20.78 -15.56
C THR A 36 7.07 20.58 -14.04
N HIS A 37 5.95 20.03 -13.61
CA HIS A 37 5.62 19.70 -12.21
C HIS A 37 4.60 18.56 -12.18
N CYS A 38 4.46 17.93 -11.03
CA CYS A 38 3.45 16.91 -10.76
C CYS A 38 2.95 17.07 -9.33
N ASP A 39 1.66 16.83 -9.12
CA ASP A 39 1.11 16.55 -7.79
C ASP A 39 1.58 15.15 -7.35
N ILE A 40 1.86 15.00 -6.05
CA ILE A 40 2.26 13.72 -5.47
C ILE A 40 1.10 13.17 -4.64
N HIS A 41 0.60 12.00 -5.04
CA HIS A 41 -0.42 11.27 -4.31
C HIS A 41 0.14 9.96 -3.80
N VAL A 42 -0.30 9.52 -2.61
CA VAL A 42 0.01 8.20 -2.08
C VAL A 42 -1.18 7.28 -2.34
N SER A 43 -0.90 6.09 -2.81
CA SER A 43 -1.90 5.07 -3.10
C SER A 43 -1.31 3.66 -2.95
N GLY A 44 -2.12 2.67 -3.21
CA GLY A 44 -1.83 1.25 -3.15
C GLY A 44 -3.17 0.53 -3.16
N GLY A 45 -3.32 -0.56 -3.88
CA GLY A 45 -4.62 -1.23 -4.01
C GLY A 45 -5.25 -1.51 -2.65
N GLU A 46 -4.52 -2.20 -1.80
CA GLU A 46 -4.93 -2.61 -0.47
C GLU A 46 -5.04 -1.43 0.51
N PHE A 47 -4.09 -0.47 0.41
CA PHE A 47 -4.12 0.77 1.19
C PHE A 47 -5.34 1.62 0.87
N ASN A 48 -5.73 1.73 -0.40
CA ASN A 48 -6.91 2.51 -0.80
C ASN A 48 -8.18 1.99 -0.11
N VAL A 49 -8.31 0.67 0.09
CA VAL A 49 -9.42 0.08 0.84
C VAL A 49 -9.34 0.51 2.30
N SER A 50 -8.18 0.34 2.97
CA SER A 50 -7.98 0.77 4.36
C SER A 50 -8.28 2.26 4.55
N ALA A 51 -7.78 3.11 3.64
CA ALA A 51 -7.97 4.55 3.71
C ALA A 51 -9.44 4.96 3.58
N ASN A 52 -10.17 4.38 2.61
CA ASN A 52 -11.60 4.65 2.46
C ASN A 52 -12.42 4.16 3.66
N LEU A 53 -12.10 2.98 4.20
CA LEU A 53 -12.78 2.46 5.39
C LEU A 53 -12.53 3.35 6.63
N ALA A 54 -11.31 3.89 6.77
CA ALA A 54 -11.00 4.82 7.87
C ALA A 54 -11.70 6.16 7.67
N ASP A 55 -11.54 6.79 6.50
CA ASP A 55 -12.02 8.15 6.25
C ASP A 55 -13.55 8.22 6.11
N CYS A 56 -14.14 7.35 5.28
CA CYS A 56 -15.57 7.40 4.99
C CYS A 56 -16.44 6.71 6.05
N PHE A 57 -15.94 5.61 6.64
CA PHE A 57 -16.74 4.77 7.54
C PHE A 57 -16.29 4.82 9.01
N ARG A 58 -15.22 5.56 9.31
CA ARG A 58 -14.68 5.73 10.66
C ARG A 58 -14.27 4.41 11.33
N LEU A 59 -13.85 3.42 10.52
CA LEU A 59 -13.35 2.15 11.02
C LEU A 59 -11.89 2.25 11.44
N ASN A 60 -11.49 1.45 12.44
CA ASN A 60 -10.09 1.30 12.82
C ASN A 60 -9.37 0.41 11.80
N THR A 61 -8.59 1.00 10.92
CA THR A 61 -7.92 0.25 9.86
C THR A 61 -6.41 0.26 10.01
N GLY A 62 -5.76 -0.76 9.45
CA GLY A 62 -4.31 -0.85 9.39
C GLY A 62 -3.80 -1.25 8.01
N VAL A 63 -2.51 -1.01 7.77
CA VAL A 63 -1.79 -1.50 6.60
C VAL A 63 -0.44 -2.09 7.01
N ALA A 64 -0.23 -3.38 6.70
CA ALA A 64 1.06 -4.04 6.77
C ALA A 64 1.75 -3.89 5.41
N THR A 65 2.98 -3.35 5.39
CA THR A 65 3.65 -3.01 4.13
C THR A 65 5.15 -2.77 4.33
N ALA A 66 5.88 -2.73 3.23
CA ALA A 66 7.26 -2.27 3.20
C ALA A 66 7.33 -0.74 3.29
N MET A 67 8.37 -0.23 3.95
CA MET A 67 8.69 1.20 3.97
C MET A 67 10.19 1.40 3.81
N VAL A 68 10.58 2.39 3.01
CA VAL A 68 11.98 2.74 2.79
C VAL A 68 12.32 4.00 3.58
N ASP A 69 13.48 3.97 4.23
CA ASP A 69 13.96 5.06 5.10
C ASP A 69 14.66 6.12 4.24
N TYR A 70 13.89 6.99 3.59
CA TYR A 70 14.33 8.09 2.74
C TYR A 70 13.17 9.10 2.52
N PRO A 71 13.39 10.32 1.96
CA PRO A 71 12.37 11.39 1.93
C PRO A 71 11.01 11.01 1.30
N ILE A 72 11.00 10.16 0.26
CA ILE A 72 9.72 9.69 -0.32
C ILE A 72 9.00 8.74 0.63
N GLY A 73 9.73 7.92 1.40
CA GLY A 73 9.12 7.09 2.44
C GLY A 73 8.50 7.94 3.54
N GLU A 74 9.16 9.00 3.98
CA GLU A 74 8.62 9.95 4.97
C GLU A 74 7.33 10.63 4.47
N LEU A 75 7.31 11.08 3.20
CA LEU A 75 6.11 11.63 2.57
C LEU A 75 4.96 10.61 2.62
N ILE A 76 5.23 9.34 2.30
CA ILE A 76 4.22 8.28 2.31
C ILE A 76 3.71 8.06 3.74
N VAL A 77 4.60 8.01 4.74
CA VAL A 77 4.24 7.86 6.16
C VAL A 77 3.28 8.95 6.60
N GLU A 78 3.57 10.21 6.26
CA GLU A 78 2.71 11.34 6.62
C GLU A 78 1.32 11.24 5.95
N ARG A 79 1.24 10.79 4.71
CA ARG A 79 -0.04 10.61 4.02
C ARG A 79 -0.86 9.45 4.59
N VAL A 80 -0.22 8.33 4.94
CA VAL A 80 -0.88 7.19 5.61
C VAL A 80 -1.49 7.64 6.94
N ARG A 81 -0.73 8.41 7.75
CA ARG A 81 -1.21 8.97 9.02
C ARG A 81 -2.39 9.93 8.82
N ALA A 82 -2.29 10.82 7.84
CA ALA A 82 -3.35 11.79 7.52
C ALA A 82 -4.69 11.12 7.16
N MET A 83 -4.65 9.90 6.59
CA MET A 83 -5.84 9.10 6.28
C MET A 83 -6.36 8.28 7.46
N GLY A 84 -5.73 8.38 8.64
CA GLY A 84 -6.16 7.66 9.85
C GLY A 84 -5.87 6.15 9.84
N VAL A 85 -5.01 5.68 8.92
CA VAL A 85 -4.64 4.27 8.82
C VAL A 85 -3.45 3.97 9.72
N LYS A 86 -3.55 2.93 10.55
CA LYS A 86 -2.48 2.47 11.44
C LYS A 86 -1.41 1.72 10.63
N PRO A 87 -0.15 2.19 10.62
CA PRO A 87 0.90 1.53 9.87
C PRO A 87 1.55 0.37 10.64
N ILE A 88 1.89 -0.71 9.93
CA ILE A 88 2.75 -1.80 10.39
C ILE A 88 3.83 -1.96 9.31
N TYR A 89 5.03 -1.41 9.57
CA TYR A 89 6.08 -1.31 8.55
C TYR A 89 7.21 -2.30 8.74
N ARG A 90 7.51 -3.07 7.69
CA ARG A 90 8.84 -3.65 7.49
C ARG A 90 9.74 -2.59 6.85
N LYS A 91 10.72 -2.08 7.59
CA LYS A 91 11.61 -1.01 7.11
C LYS A 91 12.80 -1.54 6.34
N PHE A 92 13.13 -0.86 5.24
CA PHE A 92 14.31 -1.07 4.41
C PHE A 92 15.16 0.19 4.41
N LYS A 93 16.48 0.02 4.36
CA LYS A 93 17.44 1.14 4.30
C LYS A 93 17.76 1.50 2.86
N HIS A 94 18.00 2.78 2.63
CA HIS A 94 18.51 3.33 1.37
C HIS A 94 19.68 4.27 1.69
N ASP A 95 20.79 4.16 0.97
CA ASP A 95 22.02 4.94 1.24
C ASP A 95 22.05 6.31 0.53
N GLY A 96 20.97 6.67 -0.17
CA GLY A 96 20.85 7.88 -0.99
C GLY A 96 21.15 7.61 -2.48
N VAL A 97 21.83 6.52 -2.80
CA VAL A 97 22.19 6.14 -4.19
C VAL A 97 21.63 4.76 -4.52
N ARG A 98 21.71 3.83 -3.58
CA ARG A 98 21.35 2.41 -3.76
C ARG A 98 20.46 1.93 -2.63
N GLY A 99 19.59 0.99 -2.94
CA GLY A 99 18.67 0.36 -2.00
C GLY A 99 17.32 0.09 -2.65
N PRO A 100 16.40 -0.54 -1.91
CA PRO A 100 15.02 -0.66 -2.34
C PRO A 100 14.34 0.69 -2.49
N ASN A 101 13.35 0.77 -3.38
CA ASN A 101 12.59 1.99 -3.63
C ASN A 101 11.11 1.80 -3.24
N MET A 102 10.42 2.90 -2.93
CA MET A 102 8.97 2.95 -3.00
C MET A 102 8.56 3.04 -4.47
N ALA A 103 7.66 2.18 -4.92
CA ALA A 103 7.23 2.15 -6.31
C ALA A 103 6.62 3.49 -6.75
N THR A 104 6.90 3.88 -8.00
CA THR A 104 6.37 5.10 -8.60
C THR A 104 5.31 4.76 -9.63
N VAL A 105 4.18 5.46 -9.58
CA VAL A 105 3.15 5.45 -10.61
C VAL A 105 3.15 6.79 -11.31
N TYR A 106 3.20 6.77 -12.61
CA TYR A 106 3.06 7.94 -13.47
C TYR A 106 1.67 7.89 -14.10
N SER A 107 0.83 8.89 -13.82
CA SER A 107 -0.56 8.87 -14.30
C SER A 107 -1.03 10.27 -14.60
N ASP A 108 -1.23 10.62 -15.87
CA ASP A 108 -1.94 11.84 -16.25
C ASP A 108 -3.45 11.58 -16.40
N ARG A 109 -4.24 12.65 -16.44
CA ARG A 109 -5.70 12.56 -16.48
C ARG A 109 -6.28 12.48 -17.90
N GLY A 110 -5.43 12.62 -18.93
CA GLY A 110 -5.92 12.81 -20.28
C GLY A 110 -6.69 14.14 -20.46
N GLN A 111 -7.10 14.45 -21.68
CA GLN A 111 -8.00 15.57 -21.97
C GLN A 111 -8.57 15.47 -23.38
N GLY A 112 -9.87 15.68 -23.53
CA GLY A 112 -10.57 15.61 -24.81
C GLY A 112 -10.39 14.24 -25.47
N VAL A 113 -9.88 14.20 -26.68
CA VAL A 113 -9.60 12.96 -27.42
C VAL A 113 -8.31 12.26 -26.98
N ARG A 114 -7.49 12.89 -26.15
CA ARG A 114 -6.28 12.27 -25.61
C ARG A 114 -6.61 11.42 -24.38
N ALA A 115 -6.49 10.12 -24.52
CA ALA A 115 -6.66 9.20 -23.41
C ALA A 115 -5.61 9.46 -22.29
N PRO A 116 -5.94 9.15 -21.02
CA PRO A 116 -4.96 9.17 -19.93
C PRO A 116 -3.86 8.13 -20.17
N VAL A 117 -2.66 8.42 -19.68
CA VAL A 117 -1.53 7.50 -19.72
C VAL A 117 -1.17 7.10 -18.28
N VAL A 118 -1.03 5.79 -18.05
CA VAL A 118 -0.59 5.25 -16.78
C VAL A 118 0.56 4.27 -17.05
N PHE A 119 1.66 4.44 -16.32
CA PHE A 119 2.78 3.50 -16.32
C PHE A 119 3.47 3.47 -14.97
N TYR A 120 4.27 2.43 -14.72
CA TYR A 120 4.83 2.13 -13.40
C TYR A 120 6.33 1.97 -13.47
N ASN A 121 7.02 2.45 -12.44
CA ASN A 121 8.38 2.00 -12.11
C ASN A 121 8.31 1.21 -10.79
N ARG A 122 8.45 -0.11 -10.93
CA ARG A 122 8.51 -1.06 -9.81
C ARG A 122 9.90 -1.72 -9.69
N SER A 123 10.89 -1.20 -10.38
CA SER A 123 12.26 -1.71 -10.29
C SER A 123 12.76 -1.63 -8.87
N ASN A 124 13.22 -2.76 -8.31
CA ASN A 124 13.74 -2.86 -6.96
C ASN A 124 12.80 -2.29 -5.87
N GLU A 125 11.48 -2.44 -6.04
CA GLU A 125 10.55 -1.95 -5.03
C GLU A 125 10.66 -2.76 -3.73
N ALA A 126 10.55 -2.07 -2.61
CA ALA A 126 10.65 -2.66 -1.28
C ALA A 126 9.52 -3.67 -1.00
N ALA A 127 8.31 -3.40 -1.49
CA ALA A 127 7.16 -4.28 -1.30
C ALA A 127 7.35 -5.65 -1.97
N GLY A 128 8.03 -5.71 -3.11
CA GLY A 128 8.37 -6.96 -3.78
C GLY A 128 9.46 -7.80 -3.08
N GLN A 129 10.10 -7.23 -2.06
CA GLN A 129 11.13 -7.91 -1.25
C GLN A 129 10.60 -8.43 0.08
N LEU A 130 9.32 -8.21 0.37
CA LEU A 130 8.66 -8.78 1.53
C LEU A 130 8.58 -10.30 1.41
N LYS A 131 8.72 -10.99 2.55
CA LYS A 131 8.76 -12.45 2.61
C LYS A 131 8.19 -12.97 3.94
N PRO A 132 7.86 -14.24 4.04
CA PRO A 132 7.50 -14.89 5.30
C PRO A 132 8.47 -14.54 6.43
N GLY A 133 7.93 -14.28 7.62
CA GLY A 133 8.68 -13.86 8.81
C GLY A 133 8.95 -12.36 8.93
N ASP A 134 8.58 -11.52 7.95
CA ASP A 134 8.77 -10.07 8.03
C ASP A 134 7.80 -9.38 8.99
N PHE A 135 6.69 -10.04 9.36
CA PHE A 135 5.69 -9.55 10.31
C PHE A 135 5.43 -10.59 11.41
N ASN A 136 5.23 -10.11 12.64
CA ASN A 136 4.77 -10.95 13.75
C ASN A 136 3.25 -11.10 13.71
N TRP A 137 2.75 -12.00 12.87
CA TRP A 137 1.30 -12.20 12.69
C TRP A 137 0.61 -12.65 13.96
N ALA A 138 1.29 -13.44 14.82
CA ALA A 138 0.72 -13.87 16.10
C ALA A 138 0.41 -12.68 17.02
N GLU A 139 1.28 -11.68 17.07
CA GLU A 139 1.04 -10.44 17.82
C GLU A 139 -0.05 -9.58 17.17
N ILE A 140 0.02 -9.41 15.84
CA ILE A 140 -0.92 -8.57 15.09
C ILE A 140 -2.34 -9.10 15.22
N PHE A 141 -2.56 -10.40 14.97
CA PHE A 141 -3.87 -11.02 15.05
C PHE A 141 -4.28 -11.28 16.51
N GLY A 142 -3.34 -11.51 17.42
CA GLY A 142 -3.60 -11.64 18.84
C GLY A 142 -4.17 -10.36 19.47
N ALA A 143 -3.85 -9.19 18.94
CA ALA A 143 -4.48 -7.93 19.33
C ALA A 143 -5.94 -7.78 18.85
N GLY A 144 -6.37 -8.64 17.94
CA GLY A 144 -7.72 -8.69 17.36
C GLY A 144 -7.81 -7.94 16.04
N VAL A 145 -7.94 -8.68 14.95
CA VAL A 145 -8.22 -8.18 13.59
C VAL A 145 -9.51 -8.83 13.11
N ARG A 146 -10.51 -8.01 12.78
CA ARG A 146 -11.83 -8.51 12.35
C ARG A 146 -11.85 -8.99 10.91
N TRP A 147 -11.09 -8.32 10.04
CA TRP A 147 -10.99 -8.65 8.61
C TRP A 147 -9.56 -8.43 8.12
N PHE A 148 -8.97 -9.45 7.52
CA PHE A 148 -7.69 -9.36 6.81
C PHE A 148 -7.93 -9.33 5.30
N HIS A 149 -7.15 -8.51 4.58
CA HIS A 149 -7.28 -8.30 3.15
C HIS A 149 -5.92 -8.20 2.47
N SER A 150 -5.79 -8.85 1.32
CA SER A 150 -4.68 -8.65 0.40
C SER A 150 -5.17 -8.76 -1.04
N GLY A 151 -4.36 -8.34 -2.00
CA GLY A 151 -4.75 -8.25 -3.40
C GLY A 151 -3.83 -9.01 -4.36
N GLY A 152 -4.37 -9.35 -5.53
CA GLY A 152 -3.65 -10.13 -6.52
C GLY A 152 -2.43 -9.40 -7.13
N ILE A 153 -2.45 -8.07 -7.20
CA ILE A 153 -1.28 -7.29 -7.66
C ILE A 153 -0.12 -7.45 -6.69
N PHE A 154 -0.37 -7.34 -5.39
CA PHE A 154 0.66 -7.55 -4.38
C PHE A 154 1.17 -8.99 -4.40
N ALA A 155 0.28 -9.99 -4.49
CA ALA A 155 0.66 -11.40 -4.60
C ALA A 155 1.58 -11.67 -5.79
N ALA A 156 1.42 -10.93 -6.89
CA ALA A 156 2.17 -11.11 -8.13
C ALA A 156 3.48 -10.30 -8.21
N LEU A 157 3.87 -9.55 -7.17
CA LEU A 157 5.13 -8.79 -7.18
C LEU A 157 6.35 -9.68 -7.13
N SER A 158 6.28 -10.77 -6.37
CA SER A 158 7.32 -11.80 -6.27
C SER A 158 6.73 -13.10 -5.71
N GLU A 159 7.47 -14.20 -5.80
CA GLU A 159 7.10 -15.47 -5.19
C GLU A 159 6.91 -15.31 -3.67
N THR A 160 7.85 -14.61 -3.01
CA THR A 160 7.81 -14.41 -1.56
C THR A 160 6.65 -13.56 -1.07
N THR A 161 6.12 -12.64 -1.88
CA THR A 161 4.90 -11.88 -1.51
C THR A 161 3.65 -12.74 -1.53
N GLY A 162 3.58 -13.70 -2.48
CA GLY A 162 2.52 -14.72 -2.48
C GLY A 162 2.57 -15.62 -1.24
N GLU A 163 3.76 -16.11 -0.89
CA GLU A 163 3.99 -16.92 0.31
C GLU A 163 3.67 -16.15 1.60
N LEU A 164 4.03 -14.87 1.67
CA LEU A 164 3.72 -14.00 2.81
C LEU A 164 2.21 -13.83 3.03
N ILE A 165 1.42 -13.76 1.97
CA ILE A 165 -0.04 -13.74 2.09
C ILE A 165 -0.54 -15.05 2.69
N VAL A 166 -0.03 -16.19 2.22
CA VAL A 166 -0.41 -17.50 2.74
C VAL A 166 -0.04 -17.63 4.23
N GLU A 167 1.15 -17.14 4.64
CA GLU A 167 1.56 -17.11 6.04
C GLU A 167 0.58 -16.32 6.93
N ALA A 168 0.01 -15.22 6.40
CA ALA A 168 -0.90 -14.34 7.13
C ALA A 168 -2.35 -14.88 7.19
N MET A 169 -2.71 -15.87 6.39
CA MET A 169 -4.05 -16.47 6.34
C MET A 169 -4.23 -17.66 7.28
#